data_ffc3c59a1cec2a7abad411897fe29c31
#
_entry.id   ffc3c59a1cec2a7abad411897fe29c31
#
_cell.length_a   1.000
_cell.length_b   1.000
_cell.length_c   1.000
_cell.angle_alpha   90.00
_cell.angle_beta   90.00
_cell.angle_gamma   90.00
#
_symmetry.space_group_name_H-M   'P 1'
#
loop_
_entity.id
_entity.type
_entity.pdbx_description
1 polymer ?
#
loop_
_entity_poly.entity_id
_entity_poly.type
_entity_poly.pdbx_seq_one_letter_code
_entity_poly.pdbx_strand_id
1 'polypeptide(L)'
;MPVVVPGKSTALQPSEHSFPEFPDLLFGVTVEGTSFFDATDYLQKIQSPASVADFFEQYKAPIASLVDSYGIKEDEACMLAPNKHLIIDGNLVYLFISFVQPEFLAYMCDQMQQLFTTGFCVSDTFIYNLAKTRLSKEVLQEIINGQV
;
A
#
# COMPACT_ATOMS: atom_id res chain seq x y z
N MET A 1 14.11 -12.64 2.47
CA MET A 1 14.31 -12.92 3.90
C MET A 1 14.27 -11.65 4.71
N PRO A 2 13.58 -11.62 5.83
CA PRO A 2 13.61 -10.44 6.67
C PRO A 2 15.02 -10.23 7.21
N VAL A 3 15.50 -9.00 7.08
CA VAL A 3 16.83 -8.62 7.55
C VAL A 3 16.66 -7.74 8.78
N VAL A 4 17.34 -8.10 9.85
CA VAL A 4 17.41 -7.25 11.04
C VAL A 4 18.50 -6.21 10.82
N VAL A 5 18.14 -4.95 10.88
CA VAL A 5 19.09 -3.85 10.75
C VAL A 5 19.41 -3.32 12.15
N PRO A 6 20.55 -3.71 12.74
CA PRO A 6 20.91 -3.23 14.06
C PRO A 6 21.25 -1.73 14.02
N GLY A 7 20.79 -1.01 15.01
CA GLY A 7 21.19 0.37 15.23
C GLY A 7 20.47 1.43 14.40
N LYS A 8 19.50 1.07 13.57
CA LYS A 8 18.66 2.08 12.93
C LYS A 8 17.60 2.62 13.90
N SER A 9 17.17 3.84 13.62
CA SER A 9 16.28 4.60 14.48
C SER A 9 15.08 3.77 14.94
N THR A 10 14.81 3.86 16.21
CA THR A 10 13.68 3.20 16.84
C THR A 10 12.40 4.05 16.82
N ALA A 11 12.49 5.28 16.34
CA ALA A 11 11.35 6.19 16.30
C ALA A 11 10.48 5.86 15.08
N LEU A 12 9.51 4.99 15.27
CA LEU A 12 8.47 4.73 14.29
C LEU A 12 7.42 5.83 14.43
N GLN A 13 7.24 6.62 13.37
CA GLN A 13 6.16 7.60 13.32
C GLN A 13 5.05 7.03 12.44
N PRO A 14 3.90 6.68 13.02
CA PRO A 14 2.78 6.20 12.23
C PRO A 14 2.24 7.35 11.36
N SER A 15 2.05 7.08 10.08
CA SER A 15 1.30 7.95 9.20
C SER A 15 0.13 7.15 8.64
N GLU A 16 -1.08 7.61 8.91
CA GLU A 16 -2.28 6.90 8.50
C GLU A 16 -2.81 7.49 7.21
N HIS A 17 -2.74 6.72 6.12
CA HIS A 17 -3.45 7.00 4.88
C HIS A 17 -4.46 5.88 4.64
N SER A 18 -5.73 6.23 4.59
CA SER A 18 -6.81 5.29 4.31
C SER A 18 -7.41 5.57 2.95
N PHE A 19 -7.69 4.51 2.20
CA PHE A 19 -8.39 4.60 0.92
C PHE A 19 -9.80 4.05 1.09
N PRO A 20 -10.86 4.74 0.61
CA PRO A 20 -12.22 4.23 0.71
C PRO A 20 -12.41 2.84 0.10
N GLU A 21 -11.68 2.54 -0.98
CA GLU A 21 -11.72 1.26 -1.67
C GLU A 21 -11.10 0.13 -0.83
N PHE A 22 -10.13 0.48 -0.01
CA PHE A 22 -9.38 -0.47 0.81
C PHE A 22 -9.16 0.14 2.20
N PRO A 23 -10.21 0.16 3.04
CA PRO A 23 -10.15 0.88 4.32
C PRO A 23 -9.16 0.29 5.32
N ASP A 24 -8.80 -0.98 5.17
CA ASP A 24 -7.82 -1.64 6.03
C ASP A 24 -6.37 -1.38 5.59
N LEU A 25 -6.19 -0.73 4.44
CA LEU A 25 -4.88 -0.39 3.92
C LEU A 25 -4.38 0.89 4.58
N LEU A 26 -3.79 0.74 5.74
CA LEU A 26 -3.18 1.84 6.47
C LEU A 26 -1.70 1.95 6.12
N PHE A 27 -1.31 3.06 5.53
CA PHE A 27 0.09 3.42 5.35
C PHE A 27 0.51 4.26 6.55
N GLY A 28 1.56 4.04 7.14
CA GLY A 28 2.77 3.36 7.11
C GLY A 28 3.53 3.80 8.31
N VAL A 29 4.75 3.42 8.36
CA VAL A 29 5.68 3.84 9.40
C VAL A 29 6.81 4.58 8.73
N THR A 30 7.27 5.68 9.31
CA THR A 30 8.43 6.38 8.79
C THR A 30 9.64 6.09 9.66
N VAL A 31 10.73 5.67 9.04
CA VAL A 31 12.01 5.49 9.70
C VAL A 31 13.02 6.36 8.96
N GLU A 32 13.58 7.34 9.66
CA GLU A 32 14.58 8.27 9.07
C GLU A 32 14.12 8.89 7.75
N GLY A 33 12.84 9.25 7.66
CA GLY A 33 12.28 9.88 6.45
C GLY A 33 11.87 8.91 5.35
N THR A 34 12.13 7.62 5.49
CA THR A 34 11.70 6.60 4.54
C THR A 34 10.40 5.96 5.01
N SER A 35 9.42 5.86 4.12
CA SER A 35 8.14 5.25 4.43
C SER A 35 8.22 3.74 4.38
N PHE A 36 7.72 3.11 5.43
CA PHE A 36 7.60 1.65 5.52
C PHE A 36 6.15 1.27 5.80
N PHE A 37 5.82 0.05 5.46
CA PHE A 37 4.50 -0.52 5.69
C PHE A 37 4.62 -1.67 6.70
N ASP A 38 3.76 -1.64 7.72
CA ASP A 38 3.73 -2.71 8.73
C ASP A 38 2.97 -3.91 8.19
N ALA A 39 3.70 -4.82 7.56
CA ALA A 39 3.13 -6.00 6.94
C ALA A 39 2.53 -6.96 7.98
N THR A 40 3.15 -7.10 9.13
CA THR A 40 2.65 -7.97 10.19
C THR A 40 1.30 -7.49 10.73
N ASP A 41 1.18 -6.18 10.99
CA ASP A 41 -0.08 -5.60 11.47
C ASP A 41 -1.20 -5.80 10.43
N TYR A 42 -0.89 -5.56 9.18
CA TYR A 42 -1.86 -5.74 8.09
C TYR A 42 -2.36 -7.17 8.00
N LEU A 43 -1.45 -8.15 8.02
CA LEU A 43 -1.83 -9.57 7.97
C LEU A 43 -2.68 -9.97 9.16
N GLN A 44 -2.39 -9.44 10.34
CA GLN A 44 -3.19 -9.68 11.54
C GLN A 44 -4.59 -9.08 11.41
N LYS A 45 -4.70 -7.86 10.93
CA LYS A 45 -5.98 -7.17 10.77
C LYS A 45 -6.93 -7.89 9.81
N ILE A 46 -6.41 -8.36 8.69
CA ILE A 46 -7.22 -9.08 7.70
C ILE A 46 -7.29 -10.59 7.97
N GLN A 47 -6.64 -11.06 9.04
CA GLN A 47 -6.61 -12.47 9.43
C GLN A 47 -6.12 -13.37 8.29
N SER A 48 -5.09 -12.93 7.58
CA SER A 48 -4.51 -13.68 6.47
C SER A 48 -3.57 -14.77 6.95
N PRO A 49 -3.61 -15.97 6.34
CA PRO A 49 -2.63 -17.01 6.62
C PRO A 49 -1.29 -16.79 5.89
N ALA A 50 -1.21 -15.80 5.02
CA ALA A 50 0.00 -15.49 4.27
C ALA A 50 1.12 -15.00 5.20
N SER A 51 2.37 -15.18 4.74
CA SER A 51 3.54 -14.68 5.47
C SER A 51 4.37 -13.74 4.60
N VAL A 52 5.10 -12.85 5.27
CA VAL A 52 6.04 -11.95 4.58
C VAL A 52 7.15 -12.75 3.89
N ALA A 53 7.61 -13.84 4.51
CA ALA A 53 8.63 -14.70 3.91
C ALA A 53 8.16 -15.32 2.59
N ASP A 54 6.92 -15.78 2.53
CA ASP A 54 6.33 -16.33 1.30
C ASP A 54 6.26 -15.27 0.21
N PHE A 55 5.93 -14.04 0.56
CA PHE A 55 5.91 -12.93 -0.39
C PHE A 55 7.29 -12.73 -1.02
N PHE A 56 8.33 -12.62 -0.21
CA PHE A 56 9.69 -12.40 -0.71
C PHE A 56 10.19 -13.59 -1.55
N GLU A 57 9.76 -14.79 -1.25
CA GLU A 57 10.14 -15.97 -2.02
C GLU A 57 9.38 -16.06 -3.35
N GLN A 58 8.05 -15.94 -3.32
CA GLN A 58 7.21 -16.11 -4.49
C GLN A 58 7.32 -14.94 -5.49
N TYR A 59 7.55 -13.74 -4.99
CA TYR A 59 7.65 -12.53 -5.82
C TYR A 59 9.09 -12.03 -5.98
N LYS A 60 10.04 -12.93 -5.87
CA LYS A 60 11.47 -12.59 -5.88
C LYS A 60 11.87 -11.74 -7.10
N ALA A 61 11.41 -12.09 -8.29
CA ALA A 61 11.77 -11.38 -9.51
C ALA A 61 11.13 -9.97 -9.58
N PRO A 62 9.81 -9.81 -9.35
CA PRO A 62 9.21 -8.47 -9.27
C PRO A 62 9.83 -7.60 -8.17
N ILE A 63 10.10 -8.17 -6.99
CA ILE A 63 10.72 -7.44 -5.90
C ILE A 63 12.11 -6.94 -6.30
N ALA A 64 12.92 -7.80 -6.91
CA ALA A 64 14.26 -7.41 -7.38
C ALA A 64 14.20 -6.26 -8.38
N SER A 65 13.22 -6.29 -9.27
CA SER A 65 13.01 -5.21 -10.24
C SER A 65 12.65 -3.88 -9.55
N LEU A 66 11.76 -3.91 -8.56
CA LEU A 66 11.38 -2.71 -7.82
C LEU A 66 12.52 -2.19 -6.95
N VAL A 67 13.24 -3.10 -6.30
CA VAL A 67 14.42 -2.74 -5.49
C VAL A 67 15.46 -2.00 -6.34
N ASP A 68 15.72 -2.51 -7.54
CA ASP A 68 16.66 -1.87 -8.48
C ASP A 68 16.14 -0.51 -8.96
N SER A 69 14.86 -0.46 -9.37
CA SER A 69 14.24 0.76 -9.91
C SER A 69 14.18 1.90 -8.90
N TYR A 70 13.91 1.60 -7.64
CA TYR A 70 13.77 2.60 -6.58
C TYR A 70 15.04 2.81 -5.77
N GLY A 71 16.12 2.08 -6.07
CA GLY A 71 17.35 2.18 -5.31
C GLY A 71 17.23 1.76 -3.85
N ILE A 72 16.36 0.80 -3.57
CA ILE A 72 16.15 0.29 -2.22
C ILE A 72 17.37 -0.54 -1.82
N LYS A 73 17.92 -0.27 -0.64
CA LYS A 73 18.99 -1.11 -0.13
C LYS A 73 18.45 -2.48 0.24
N GLU A 74 19.20 -3.53 -0.05
CA GLU A 74 18.78 -4.90 0.16
C GLU A 74 18.38 -5.17 1.62
N ASP A 75 19.10 -4.60 2.57
CA ASP A 75 18.83 -4.72 3.99
C ASP A 75 17.65 -3.84 4.47
N GLU A 76 17.12 -2.98 3.63
CA GLU A 76 16.01 -2.09 3.94
C GLU A 76 14.70 -2.52 3.29
N ALA A 77 14.73 -3.47 2.36
CA ALA A 77 13.52 -3.97 1.72
C ALA A 77 12.54 -4.56 2.73
N CYS A 78 13.05 -5.25 3.73
CA CYS A 78 12.28 -5.77 4.86
C CYS A 78 13.11 -5.66 6.13
N MET A 79 12.51 -5.10 7.17
CA MET A 79 13.19 -4.91 8.46
C MET A 79 12.31 -5.41 9.60
N LEU A 80 12.97 -5.76 10.70
CA LEU A 80 12.28 -6.08 11.96
C LEU A 80 12.18 -4.82 12.80
N ALA A 81 10.97 -4.37 13.07
CA ALA A 81 10.71 -3.22 13.92
C ALA A 81 10.88 -3.56 15.42
N PRO A 82 11.02 -2.54 16.30
CA PRO A 82 11.15 -2.77 17.74
C PRO A 82 10.00 -3.56 18.37
N ASN A 83 8.78 -3.44 17.82
CA ASN A 83 7.61 -4.20 18.26
C ASN A 83 7.58 -5.64 17.73
N LYS A 84 8.67 -6.08 17.08
CA LYS A 84 8.83 -7.39 16.44
C LYS A 84 7.96 -7.60 15.20
N HIS A 85 7.33 -6.56 14.68
CA HIS A 85 6.65 -6.61 13.41
C HIS A 85 7.64 -6.52 12.25
N LEU A 86 7.32 -7.19 11.16
CA LEU A 86 8.06 -7.05 9.90
C LEU A 86 7.49 -5.86 9.14
N ILE A 87 8.35 -4.91 8.84
CA ILE A 87 8.01 -3.75 8.02
C ILE A 87 8.73 -3.86 6.69
N ILE A 88 8.02 -3.49 5.63
CA ILE A 88 8.57 -3.54 4.27
C ILE A 88 8.64 -2.12 3.70
N ASP A 89 9.57 -1.90 2.77
CA ASP A 89 9.69 -0.60 2.10
C ASP A 89 8.37 -0.20 1.45
N GLY A 90 7.98 1.07 1.58
CA GLY A 90 6.72 1.58 1.06
C GLY A 90 6.54 1.39 -0.45
N ASN A 91 7.64 1.30 -1.20
CA ASN A 91 7.57 1.04 -2.64
C ASN A 91 7.18 -0.40 -2.98
N LEU A 92 7.21 -1.31 -2.02
CA LEU A 92 6.82 -2.71 -2.20
C LEU A 92 5.37 -2.97 -1.77
N VAL A 93 4.69 -1.99 -1.20
CA VAL A 93 3.36 -2.15 -0.59
C VAL A 93 2.33 -2.67 -1.57
N TYR A 94 2.25 -2.07 -2.76
CA TYR A 94 1.21 -2.44 -3.72
C TYR A 94 1.39 -3.88 -4.21
N LEU A 95 2.64 -4.29 -4.40
CA LEU A 95 2.94 -5.66 -4.76
C LEU A 95 2.57 -6.64 -3.63
N PHE A 96 2.88 -6.27 -2.39
CA PHE A 96 2.54 -7.06 -1.21
C PHE A 96 1.02 -7.22 -1.04
N ILE A 97 0.27 -6.13 -1.15
CA ILE A 97 -1.19 -6.18 -1.04
C ILE A 97 -1.77 -7.05 -2.17
N SER A 98 -1.23 -6.94 -3.39
CA SER A 98 -1.65 -7.78 -4.51
C SER A 98 -1.41 -9.26 -4.24
N PHE A 99 -0.33 -9.59 -3.54
CA PHE A 99 -0.05 -10.97 -3.12
C PHE A 99 -1.06 -11.49 -2.09
N VAL A 100 -1.43 -10.63 -1.14
CA VAL A 100 -2.29 -11.01 -0.02
C VAL A 100 -3.77 -10.97 -0.41
N GLN A 101 -4.17 -9.98 -1.20
CA GLN A 101 -5.56 -9.76 -1.60
C GLN A 101 -5.71 -9.74 -3.12
N PRO A 102 -6.25 -10.81 -3.71
CA PRO A 102 -6.47 -10.87 -5.16
C PRO A 102 -7.38 -9.76 -5.69
N GLU A 103 -8.32 -9.27 -4.88
CA GLU A 103 -9.21 -8.17 -5.26
C GLU A 103 -8.44 -6.88 -5.53
N PHE A 104 -7.39 -6.64 -4.76
CA PHE A 104 -6.52 -5.49 -4.98
C PHE A 104 -5.73 -5.62 -6.28
N LEU A 105 -5.27 -6.83 -6.58
CA LEU A 105 -4.60 -7.08 -7.86
C LEU A 105 -5.55 -6.81 -9.03
N ALA A 106 -6.80 -7.27 -8.96
CA ALA A 106 -7.80 -7.00 -9.98
C ALA A 106 -8.07 -5.50 -10.16
N TYR A 107 -8.18 -4.77 -9.06
CA TYR A 107 -8.31 -3.32 -9.09
C TYR A 107 -7.12 -2.65 -9.77
N MET A 108 -5.91 -3.03 -9.43
CA MET A 108 -4.70 -2.48 -10.05
C MET A 108 -4.61 -2.79 -11.54
N CYS A 109 -5.00 -4.00 -11.94
CA CYS A 109 -5.05 -4.36 -13.36
C CYS A 109 -6.05 -3.51 -14.14
N ASP A 110 -7.21 -3.23 -13.55
CA ASP A 110 -8.21 -2.35 -14.16
C ASP A 110 -7.66 -0.93 -14.32
N GLN A 111 -7.01 -0.38 -13.31
CA GLN A 111 -6.39 0.93 -13.38
C GLN A 111 -5.30 0.98 -14.47
N MET A 112 -4.50 -0.06 -14.58
CA MET A 112 -3.47 -0.17 -15.62
C MET A 112 -4.10 -0.23 -17.01
N GLN A 113 -5.19 -0.97 -17.18
CA GLN A 113 -5.92 -1.02 -18.44
C GLN A 113 -6.42 0.37 -18.83
N GLN A 114 -7.00 1.11 -17.90
CA GLN A 114 -7.43 2.48 -18.14
C GLN A 114 -6.27 3.38 -18.57
N LEU A 115 -5.13 3.26 -17.89
CA LEU A 115 -3.94 4.03 -18.23
C LEU A 115 -3.50 3.78 -19.68
N PHE A 116 -3.46 2.52 -20.10
CA PHE A 116 -3.01 2.16 -21.46
C PHE A 116 -4.04 2.46 -22.53
N THR A 117 -5.33 2.43 -22.24
CA THR A 117 -6.38 2.70 -23.23
C THR A 117 -6.75 4.16 -23.37
N THR A 118 -6.68 4.93 -22.28
CA THR A 118 -7.09 6.36 -22.27
C THR A 118 -5.93 7.32 -22.05
N GLY A 119 -4.75 6.84 -21.68
CA GLY A 119 -3.58 7.65 -21.40
C GLY A 119 -3.48 8.13 -19.96
N PHE A 120 -4.49 7.90 -19.12
CA PHE A 120 -4.46 8.22 -17.70
C PHE A 120 -5.44 7.34 -16.93
N CYS A 121 -5.19 7.23 -15.62
CA CYS A 121 -6.15 6.62 -14.71
C CYS A 121 -6.29 7.49 -13.46
N VAL A 122 -7.45 7.42 -12.84
CA VAL A 122 -7.79 8.21 -11.65
C VAL A 122 -8.39 7.25 -10.62
N SER A 123 -7.85 7.27 -9.40
CA SER A 123 -8.38 6.42 -8.33
C SER A 123 -9.74 6.91 -7.86
N ASP A 124 -10.55 5.98 -7.36
CA ASP A 124 -11.85 6.31 -6.78
C ASP A 124 -11.68 7.26 -5.59
N THR A 125 -10.62 7.10 -4.82
CA THR A 125 -10.27 8.02 -3.73
C THR A 125 -10.06 9.44 -4.23
N PHE A 126 -9.34 9.62 -5.34
CA PHE A 126 -9.14 10.95 -5.93
C PHE A 126 -10.47 11.55 -6.39
N ILE A 127 -11.30 10.77 -7.08
CA ILE A 127 -12.62 11.22 -7.54
C ILE A 127 -13.48 11.63 -6.34
N TYR A 128 -13.50 10.81 -5.30
CA TYR A 128 -14.24 11.10 -4.08
C TYR A 128 -13.78 12.41 -3.42
N ASN A 129 -12.48 12.60 -3.26
CA ASN A 129 -11.93 13.80 -2.65
C ASN A 129 -12.19 15.03 -3.52
N LEU A 130 -12.09 14.91 -4.83
CA LEU A 130 -12.38 15.98 -5.76
C LEU A 130 -13.86 16.39 -5.68
N ALA A 131 -14.77 15.43 -5.63
CA ALA A 131 -16.19 15.68 -5.48
C ALA A 131 -16.50 16.40 -4.17
N LYS A 132 -15.90 15.96 -3.06
CA LYS A 132 -16.07 16.61 -1.75
C LYS A 132 -15.63 18.07 -1.74
N THR A 133 -14.60 18.41 -2.49
CA THR A 133 -14.06 19.76 -2.50
C THR A 133 -14.73 20.68 -3.53
N ARG A 134 -15.36 20.10 -4.56
CA ARG A 134 -15.90 20.87 -5.68
C ARG A 134 -17.42 20.89 -5.77
N LEU A 135 -18.08 19.92 -5.18
CA LEU A 135 -19.55 19.83 -5.23
C LEU A 135 -20.16 20.26 -3.90
N SER A 136 -21.33 20.93 -3.97
CA SER A 136 -22.09 21.26 -2.78
C SER A 136 -22.68 19.98 -2.14
N LYS A 137 -23.06 20.08 -0.88
CA LYS A 137 -23.73 18.97 -0.18
C LYS A 137 -25.01 18.54 -0.87
N GLU A 138 -25.75 19.51 -1.38
CA GLU A 138 -27.01 19.26 -2.07
C GLU A 138 -26.78 18.43 -3.34
N VAL A 139 -25.81 18.83 -4.18
CA VAL A 139 -25.46 18.10 -5.41
C VAL A 139 -24.95 16.69 -5.09
N LEU A 140 -24.08 16.56 -4.09
CA LEU A 140 -23.60 15.24 -3.66
C LEU A 140 -24.75 14.34 -3.21
N GLN A 141 -25.72 14.89 -2.47
CA GLN A 141 -26.86 14.14 -2.00
C GLN A 141 -27.75 13.69 -3.15
N GLU A 142 -27.96 14.53 -4.14
CA GLU A 142 -28.70 14.19 -5.35
C GLU A 142 -28.03 13.05 -6.13
N ILE A 143 -26.72 13.10 -6.27
CA ILE A 143 -25.94 12.02 -6.92
C ILE A 143 -26.11 10.71 -6.16
N ILE A 144 -25.96 10.73 -4.83
CA ILE A 144 -26.11 9.56 -3.97
C ILE A 144 -27.52 8.98 -4.10
N ASN A 145 -28.56 9.84 -4.19
CA ASN A 145 -29.94 9.40 -4.33
C ASN A 145 -30.31 8.99 -5.77
N GLY A 146 -29.36 9.11 -6.72
CA GLY A 146 -29.60 8.74 -8.11
C GLY A 146 -30.53 9.69 -8.87
N GLN A 147 -30.58 10.96 -8.48
CA GLN A 147 -31.48 11.97 -9.08
C GLN A 147 -30.77 12.85 -10.11
N VAL A 148 -29.50 12.61 -10.35
CA VAL A 148 -28.70 13.38 -11.32
C VAL A 148 -28.30 12.51 -12.48
#